data_9eee4b1ab8a02fe7b825d8c45230a90c
#
_entry.id   9eee4b1ab8a02fe7b825d8c45230a90c
#
_cell.length_a   1.000
_cell.length_b   1.000
_cell.length_c   1.000
_cell.angle_alpha   90.00
_cell.angle_beta   90.00
_cell.angle_gamma   90.00
#
_symmetry.space_group_name_H-M   'P 1'
#
loop_
_entity.id
_entity.type
_entity.pdbx_description
1 polymer ?
#
loop_
_entity_poly.entity_id
_entity_poly.type
_entity_poly.pdbx_seq_one_letter_code
_entity_poly.pdbx_strand_id
1 'polypeptide(L)'
;MLLTYGNIKKSKFLKYIYLSDYNDDEYRKALHEYNKSIIKNFEKSDFIKIYKYLHDAKIYLKQTNGNVVIKVKTYDSEEKKLVYFDIIFEKAKILSWNTVKETGHISRLNKKYKPREYGYEEFYEDNGKKYVALILFGNKVRKGLYYPMVTLNYENIRIHRYKREIHCFDKTTGNLICAEDIEIDFSKLEFIFSDVIKDDPDLIYEYEITKENMNKFKTATIFEFDKFNYFLSYISII
;
A
#
# COMPACT_ATOMS: atom_id res chain seq x y z
N MET A 1 10.16 -7.90 -21.88
CA MET A 1 9.50 -6.77 -22.56
C MET A 1 8.73 -6.01 -21.52
N LEU A 2 9.16 -4.77 -21.21
CA LEU A 2 8.46 -3.95 -20.23
C LEU A 2 7.00 -3.78 -20.65
N LEU A 3 6.06 -4.08 -19.72
CA LEU A 3 4.69 -3.64 -19.87
C LEU A 3 4.66 -2.12 -19.74
N THR A 4 5.06 -1.47 -20.81
CA THR A 4 4.80 -0.05 -21.03
C THR A 4 3.42 0.04 -21.64
N TYR A 5 2.87 1.19 -21.65
CA TYR A 5 1.57 1.47 -22.24
C TYR A 5 1.35 1.00 -23.68
N GLY A 6 2.31 1.19 -24.56
CA GLY A 6 2.20 0.69 -25.93
C GLY A 6 2.06 -0.83 -26.01
N ASN A 7 2.30 -1.52 -24.91
CA ASN A 7 2.34 -2.97 -24.80
C ASN A 7 1.25 -3.59 -23.92
N ILE A 8 0.31 -2.79 -23.35
CA ILE A 8 -0.74 -3.35 -22.49
C ILE A 8 -1.60 -4.39 -23.23
N LYS A 9 -1.76 -4.24 -24.53
CA LYS A 9 -2.39 -5.26 -25.39
C LYS A 9 -1.69 -6.62 -25.37
N LYS A 10 -0.41 -6.65 -24.95
CA LYS A 10 0.40 -7.86 -24.83
C LYS A 10 0.39 -8.44 -23.41
N SER A 11 -0.23 -7.75 -22.44
CA SER A 11 -0.43 -8.29 -21.11
C SER A 11 -1.40 -9.48 -21.19
N LYS A 12 -1.24 -10.43 -20.27
CA LYS A 12 -2.14 -11.59 -20.22
C LYS A 12 -3.47 -11.24 -19.59
N PHE A 13 -3.44 -10.40 -18.57
CA PHE A 13 -4.60 -10.05 -17.75
C PHE A 13 -5.00 -8.57 -17.82
N LEU A 14 -4.05 -7.63 -17.60
CA LEU A 14 -4.37 -6.20 -17.50
C LEU A 14 -5.00 -5.62 -18.78
N LYS A 15 -4.76 -6.23 -19.94
CA LYS A 15 -5.42 -5.84 -21.20
C LYS A 15 -6.95 -5.85 -21.06
N TYR A 16 -7.52 -6.80 -20.31
CA TYR A 16 -8.96 -6.92 -20.14
C TYR A 16 -9.55 -5.87 -19.20
N ILE A 17 -8.73 -5.27 -18.34
CA ILE A 17 -9.15 -4.17 -17.47
C ILE A 17 -9.29 -2.86 -18.25
N TYR A 18 -8.51 -2.70 -19.33
CA TYR A 18 -8.38 -1.43 -20.05
C TYR A 18 -9.04 -1.37 -21.42
N LEU A 19 -9.33 -2.50 -22.01
CA LEU A 19 -9.94 -2.53 -23.35
C LEU A 19 -11.44 -2.69 -23.17
N SER A 20 -12.20 -1.65 -23.51
CA SER A 20 -13.67 -1.61 -23.44
C SER A 20 -14.40 -2.64 -24.31
N ASP A 21 -13.67 -3.35 -25.18
CA ASP A 21 -14.20 -4.26 -26.18
C ASP A 21 -14.07 -5.74 -25.77
N TYR A 22 -13.89 -6.03 -24.49
CA TYR A 22 -13.76 -7.42 -24.04
C TYR A 22 -15.13 -8.06 -23.76
N ASN A 23 -15.19 -9.37 -24.05
CA ASN A 23 -16.28 -10.23 -23.67
C ASN A 23 -16.13 -10.63 -22.19
N ASP A 24 -17.20 -10.58 -21.41
CA ASP A 24 -17.21 -10.95 -19.97
C ASP A 24 -16.66 -12.37 -19.72
N ASP A 25 -16.91 -13.31 -20.64
CA ASP A 25 -16.40 -14.68 -20.51
C ASP A 25 -14.89 -14.75 -20.70
N GLU A 26 -14.33 -13.98 -21.63
CA GLU A 26 -12.88 -13.89 -21.82
C GLU A 26 -12.19 -13.26 -20.62
N TYR A 27 -12.78 -12.20 -20.05
CA TYR A 27 -12.28 -11.58 -18.83
C TYR A 27 -12.28 -12.57 -17.66
N ARG A 28 -13.39 -13.25 -17.40
CA ARG A 28 -13.50 -14.24 -16.31
C ARG A 28 -12.50 -15.38 -16.47
N LYS A 29 -12.32 -15.88 -17.68
CA LYS A 29 -11.33 -16.91 -17.98
C LYS A 29 -9.91 -16.40 -17.72
N ALA A 30 -9.57 -15.20 -18.20
CA ALA A 30 -8.26 -14.60 -18.00
C ALA A 30 -7.97 -14.35 -16.51
N LEU A 31 -8.96 -13.86 -15.75
CA LEU A 31 -8.87 -13.67 -14.32
C LEU A 31 -8.63 -15.00 -13.59
N HIS A 32 -9.36 -16.04 -13.95
CA HIS A 32 -9.19 -17.36 -13.36
C HIS A 32 -7.79 -17.94 -13.61
N GLU A 33 -7.30 -17.87 -14.85
CA GLU A 33 -5.95 -18.34 -15.19
C GLU A 33 -4.86 -17.51 -14.51
N TYR A 34 -5.09 -16.19 -14.40
CA TYR A 34 -4.19 -15.30 -13.68
C TYR A 34 -4.12 -15.64 -12.19
N ASN A 35 -5.27 -15.81 -11.53
CA ASN A 35 -5.31 -16.19 -10.11
C ASN A 35 -4.62 -17.54 -9.86
N LYS A 36 -4.80 -18.52 -10.73
CA LYS A 36 -4.05 -19.78 -10.66
C LYS A 36 -2.54 -19.55 -10.74
N SER A 37 -2.10 -18.66 -11.63
CA SER A 37 -0.68 -18.34 -11.76
C SER A 37 -0.12 -17.65 -10.52
N ILE A 38 -0.87 -16.74 -9.89
CA ILE A 38 -0.49 -16.11 -8.63
C ILE A 38 -0.35 -17.15 -7.52
N ILE A 39 -1.34 -18.01 -7.34
CA ILE A 39 -1.28 -19.07 -6.34
C ILE A 39 -0.03 -19.92 -6.55
N LYS A 40 0.22 -20.39 -7.76
CA LYS A 40 1.38 -21.22 -8.10
C LYS A 40 2.72 -20.49 -7.85
N ASN A 41 2.82 -19.23 -8.25
CA ASN A 41 4.07 -18.47 -8.18
C ASN A 41 4.40 -18.00 -6.75
N PHE A 42 3.39 -17.83 -5.92
CA PHE A 42 3.51 -17.29 -4.56
C PHE A 42 3.07 -18.26 -3.46
N GLU A 43 2.84 -19.53 -3.78
CA GLU A 43 2.34 -20.57 -2.84
C GLU A 43 3.13 -20.62 -1.51
N LYS A 44 4.45 -20.43 -1.59
CA LYS A 44 5.36 -20.45 -0.42
C LYS A 44 5.67 -19.05 0.12
N SER A 45 5.01 -18.01 -0.39
CA SER A 45 5.25 -16.62 -0.02
C SER A 45 4.14 -16.10 0.89
N ASP A 46 4.51 -15.23 1.83
CA ASP A 46 3.52 -14.51 2.63
C ASP A 46 2.62 -13.60 1.79
N PHE A 47 3.04 -13.25 0.57
CA PHE A 47 2.24 -12.49 -0.36
C PHE A 47 0.88 -13.15 -0.63
N ILE A 48 0.82 -14.48 -0.77
CA ILE A 48 -0.46 -15.17 -1.04
C ILE A 48 -1.45 -15.02 0.12
N LYS A 49 -0.96 -14.90 1.36
CA LYS A 49 -1.80 -14.74 2.55
C LYS A 49 -2.52 -13.39 2.58
N ILE A 50 -1.92 -12.37 1.93
CA ILE A 50 -2.48 -11.01 1.89
C ILE A 50 -3.17 -10.69 0.57
N TYR A 51 -3.01 -11.54 -0.45
CA TYR A 51 -3.49 -11.28 -1.80
C TYR A 51 -5.00 -10.98 -1.86
N LYS A 52 -5.79 -11.73 -1.08
CA LYS A 52 -7.25 -11.53 -0.98
C LYS A 52 -7.67 -10.14 -0.44
N TYR A 53 -6.76 -9.44 0.22
CA TYR A 53 -7.04 -8.15 0.86
C TYR A 53 -6.61 -6.93 0.01
N LEU A 54 -5.98 -7.16 -1.14
CA LEU A 54 -5.38 -6.06 -1.90
C LEU A 54 -6.38 -5.21 -2.67
N HIS A 55 -7.38 -5.86 -3.29
CA HIS A 55 -8.35 -5.12 -4.09
C HIS A 55 -9.08 -4.06 -3.25
N ASP A 56 -9.11 -2.82 -3.75
CA ASP A 56 -9.70 -1.64 -3.08
C ASP A 56 -9.03 -1.23 -1.74
N ALA A 57 -7.90 -1.87 -1.39
CA ALA A 57 -7.14 -1.49 -0.22
C ALA A 57 -6.59 -0.07 -0.37
N LYS A 58 -6.62 0.72 0.72
CA LYS A 58 -5.94 2.01 0.74
C LYS A 58 -4.45 1.83 0.77
N ILE A 59 -3.73 2.61 -0.04
CA ILE A 59 -2.29 2.48 -0.16
C ILE A 59 -1.55 3.80 -0.07
N TYR A 60 -0.29 3.67 0.33
CA TYR A 60 0.72 4.69 0.19
C TYR A 60 1.98 4.06 -0.40
N LEU A 61 2.43 4.54 -1.57
CA LEU A 61 3.58 4.01 -2.28
C LEU A 61 4.76 4.95 -2.12
N LYS A 62 5.92 4.40 -1.73
CA LYS A 62 7.19 5.11 -1.65
C LYS A 62 8.35 4.28 -2.19
N GLN A 63 9.42 4.95 -2.58
CA GLN A 63 10.69 4.33 -2.92
C GLN A 63 11.74 4.75 -1.91
N THR A 64 12.45 3.78 -1.32
CA THR A 64 13.47 3.99 -0.31
C THR A 64 14.66 3.07 -0.59
N ASN A 65 15.88 3.57 -0.48
CA ASN A 65 17.14 2.78 -0.42
C ASN A 65 17.17 1.49 -1.25
N GLY A 66 16.77 1.57 -2.53
CA GLY A 66 16.76 0.42 -3.42
C GLY A 66 15.51 -0.48 -3.30
N ASN A 67 14.53 -0.13 -2.48
CA ASN A 67 13.25 -0.85 -2.36
C ASN A 67 12.09 0.02 -2.82
N VAL A 68 11.01 -0.63 -3.24
CA VAL A 68 9.70 0.00 -3.42
C VAL A 68 8.75 -0.59 -2.39
N VAL A 69 8.16 0.27 -1.58
CA VAL A 69 7.27 -0.12 -0.48
C VAL A 69 5.85 0.36 -0.78
N ILE A 70 4.90 -0.54 -0.70
CA ILE A 70 3.48 -0.23 -0.71
C ILE A 70 2.95 -0.48 0.70
N LYS A 71 2.68 0.58 1.43
CA LYS A 71 1.99 0.50 2.72
C LYS A 71 0.50 0.32 2.44
N VAL A 72 -0.08 -0.71 3.04
CA VAL A 72 -1.46 -1.11 2.80
C VAL A 72 -2.28 -1.01 4.07
N LYS A 73 -3.47 -0.45 3.93
CA LYS A 73 -4.53 -0.47 4.95
C LYS A 73 -5.78 -1.05 4.33
N THR A 74 -6.28 -2.12 4.89
CA THR A 74 -7.47 -2.82 4.41
C THR A 74 -8.32 -3.33 5.57
N TYR A 75 -9.52 -3.82 5.26
CA TYR A 75 -10.44 -4.38 6.25
C TYR A 75 -10.52 -5.89 6.09
N ASP A 76 -10.21 -6.63 7.15
CA ASP A 76 -10.46 -8.06 7.22
C ASP A 76 -11.91 -8.30 7.62
N SER A 77 -12.72 -8.76 6.67
CA SER A 77 -14.13 -9.04 6.89
C SER A 77 -14.39 -10.26 7.79
N GLU A 78 -13.45 -11.20 7.86
CA GLU A 78 -13.54 -12.39 8.70
C GLU A 78 -13.26 -12.02 10.16
N GLU A 79 -12.19 -11.30 10.42
CA GLU A 79 -11.80 -10.85 11.78
C GLU A 79 -12.47 -9.53 12.18
N LYS A 80 -13.20 -8.88 11.27
CA LYS A 80 -13.91 -7.60 11.46
C LYS A 80 -13.02 -6.49 12.01
N LYS A 81 -11.77 -6.45 11.54
CA LYS A 81 -10.77 -5.44 11.97
C LYS A 81 -10.00 -4.86 10.81
N LEU A 82 -9.39 -3.70 11.04
CA LEU A 82 -8.42 -3.14 10.10
C LEU A 82 -7.09 -3.88 10.21
N VAL A 83 -6.49 -4.10 9.06
CA VAL A 83 -5.20 -4.77 8.91
C VAL A 83 -4.24 -3.84 8.19
N TYR A 84 -3.03 -3.75 8.70
CA TYR A 84 -1.95 -2.97 8.12
C TYR A 84 -0.79 -3.88 7.75
N PHE A 85 -0.24 -3.68 6.57
CA PHE A 85 0.99 -4.36 6.17
C PHE A 85 1.74 -3.57 5.08
N ASP A 86 3.02 -3.82 4.99
CA ASP A 86 3.87 -3.33 3.93
C ASP A 86 4.15 -4.45 2.93
N ILE A 87 3.97 -4.17 1.64
CA ILE A 87 4.49 -4.98 0.54
C ILE A 87 5.83 -4.36 0.16
N ILE A 88 6.90 -5.05 0.42
CA ILE A 88 8.26 -4.59 0.19
C ILE A 88 8.81 -5.33 -1.04
N PHE A 89 8.95 -4.62 -2.15
CA PHE A 89 9.67 -5.09 -3.31
C PHE A 89 11.15 -4.76 -3.12
N GLU A 90 11.96 -5.81 -2.87
CA GLU A 90 13.38 -5.67 -2.56
C GLU A 90 14.20 -5.50 -3.83
N LYS A 91 15.28 -4.66 -3.75
CA LYS A 91 16.13 -4.26 -4.87
C LYS A 91 15.32 -3.84 -6.09
N ALA A 92 14.30 -3.05 -5.83
CA ALA A 92 13.31 -2.67 -6.80
C ALA A 92 13.55 -1.24 -7.31
N LYS A 93 13.18 -1.05 -8.58
CA LYS A 93 13.21 0.26 -9.21
C LYS A 93 11.90 0.49 -9.97
N ILE A 94 11.32 1.67 -9.78
CA ILE A 94 10.18 2.11 -10.59
C ILE A 94 10.72 2.48 -11.97
N LEU A 95 10.26 1.77 -12.98
CA LEU A 95 10.69 1.91 -14.37
C LEU A 95 9.82 2.88 -15.14
N SER A 96 8.52 2.91 -14.81
CA SER A 96 7.58 3.82 -15.45
C SER A 96 6.43 4.19 -14.52
N TRP A 97 5.99 5.44 -14.66
CA TRP A 97 4.72 5.93 -14.17
C TRP A 97 3.90 6.40 -15.35
N ASN A 98 2.75 5.80 -15.56
CA ASN A 98 1.86 6.16 -16.65
C ASN A 98 0.44 6.34 -16.11
N THR A 99 -0.37 7.08 -16.83
CA THR A 99 -1.83 7.08 -16.65
C THR A 99 -2.47 6.41 -17.83
N VAL A 100 -3.40 5.53 -17.57
CA VAL A 100 -4.20 4.84 -18.59
C VAL A 100 -5.58 5.45 -18.60
N LYS A 101 -6.06 5.88 -19.77
CA LYS A 101 -7.48 6.21 -20.00
C LYS A 101 -8.26 4.94 -20.32
N GLU A 102 -9.54 4.90 -20.00
CA GLU A 102 -10.47 3.87 -20.47
C GLU A 102 -10.45 3.70 -22.00
N THR A 103 -10.14 4.76 -22.74
CA THR A 103 -9.99 4.74 -24.20
C THR A 103 -8.66 4.17 -24.67
N GLY A 104 -7.82 3.70 -23.75
CA GLY A 104 -6.50 3.19 -24.12
C GLY A 104 -5.45 4.26 -24.41
N HIS A 105 -5.74 5.56 -24.29
CA HIS A 105 -4.74 6.62 -24.52
C HIS A 105 -3.95 6.92 -23.24
N ILE A 106 -2.65 7.08 -23.35
CA ILE A 106 -1.76 7.35 -22.21
C ILE A 106 -1.04 8.67 -22.33
N SER A 107 -0.92 9.26 -21.16
CA SER A 107 -0.05 10.40 -20.92
C SER A 107 0.90 10.09 -19.75
N ARG A 108 2.07 10.76 -19.73
CA ARG A 108 2.94 10.74 -18.55
C ARG A 108 2.16 11.24 -17.34
N LEU A 109 2.26 10.50 -16.25
CA LEU A 109 1.66 10.90 -14.98
C LEU A 109 2.25 12.24 -14.54
N ASN A 110 1.38 13.17 -14.16
CA ASN A 110 1.83 14.37 -13.47
C ASN A 110 2.40 13.95 -12.09
N LYS A 111 3.61 14.38 -11.74
CA LYS A 111 4.29 14.09 -10.46
C LYS A 111 3.46 14.41 -9.20
N LYS A 112 2.38 15.19 -9.34
CA LYS A 112 1.45 15.52 -8.24
C LYS A 112 0.41 14.43 -7.96
N TYR A 113 0.32 13.41 -8.81
CA TYR A 113 -0.65 12.34 -8.62
C TYR A 113 -0.14 11.34 -7.59
N LYS A 114 -0.90 11.17 -6.51
CA LYS A 114 -0.63 10.16 -5.48
C LYS A 114 -1.70 9.06 -5.57
N PRO A 115 -1.34 7.82 -5.86
CA PRO A 115 -2.29 6.71 -5.80
C PRO A 115 -2.77 6.53 -4.36
N ARG A 116 -4.02 6.12 -4.20
CA ARG A 116 -4.66 5.94 -2.88
C ARG A 116 -5.23 4.55 -2.65
N GLU A 117 -5.50 3.83 -3.72
CA GLU A 117 -6.12 2.52 -3.65
C GLU A 117 -5.41 1.53 -4.58
N TYR A 118 -5.32 0.29 -4.13
CA TYR A 118 -4.80 -0.82 -4.92
C TYR A 118 -5.90 -1.33 -5.84
N GLY A 119 -5.61 -1.42 -7.12
CA GLY A 119 -6.54 -1.95 -8.09
C GLY A 119 -6.16 -3.37 -8.49
N TYR A 120 -5.31 -3.47 -9.49
CA TYR A 120 -4.90 -4.75 -10.07
C TYR A 120 -3.40 -4.77 -10.30
N GLU A 121 -2.84 -5.98 -10.41
CA GLU A 121 -1.44 -6.19 -10.74
C GLU A 121 -1.29 -7.26 -11.82
N GLU A 122 -0.14 -7.28 -12.47
CA GLU A 122 0.31 -8.39 -13.31
C GLU A 122 1.79 -8.62 -13.07
N PHE A 123 2.11 -9.80 -12.52
CA PHE A 123 3.48 -10.27 -12.35
C PHE A 123 3.93 -10.98 -13.62
N TYR A 124 5.14 -10.66 -14.08
CA TYR A 124 5.72 -11.30 -15.27
C TYR A 124 7.24 -11.35 -15.17
N GLU A 125 7.83 -12.21 -15.98
CA GLU A 125 9.27 -12.33 -16.12
C GLU A 125 9.70 -12.04 -17.56
N ASP A 126 10.80 -11.33 -17.70
CA ASP A 126 11.41 -11.05 -19.00
C ASP A 126 12.94 -11.08 -18.87
N ASN A 127 13.59 -11.93 -19.68
CA ASN A 127 15.05 -12.11 -19.66
C ASN A 127 15.62 -12.40 -18.25
N GLY A 128 14.95 -13.28 -17.50
CA GLY A 128 15.35 -13.67 -16.15
C GLY A 128 15.16 -12.59 -15.07
N LYS A 129 14.49 -11.48 -15.41
CA LYS A 129 14.15 -10.41 -14.44
C LYS A 129 12.67 -10.43 -14.13
N LYS A 130 12.35 -10.25 -12.86
CA LYS A 130 10.98 -10.18 -12.37
C LYS A 130 10.45 -8.75 -12.45
N TYR A 131 9.22 -8.63 -12.88
CA TYR A 131 8.51 -7.36 -13.01
C TYR A 131 7.11 -7.47 -12.45
N VAL A 132 6.57 -6.35 -12.02
CA VAL A 132 5.14 -6.19 -11.75
C VAL A 132 4.64 -4.89 -12.36
N ALA A 133 3.49 -4.95 -13.01
CA ALA A 133 2.71 -3.79 -13.41
C ALA A 133 1.53 -3.66 -12.45
N LEU A 134 1.43 -2.51 -11.80
CA LEU A 134 0.40 -2.20 -10.80
C LEU A 134 -0.55 -1.16 -11.37
N ILE A 135 -1.84 -1.46 -11.33
CA ILE A 135 -2.90 -0.48 -11.56
C ILE A 135 -3.36 0.02 -10.20
N LEU A 136 -3.27 1.30 -10.03
CA LEU A 136 -3.59 1.94 -8.78
C LEU A 136 -4.72 2.94 -9.01
N PHE A 137 -5.69 2.98 -8.09
CA PHE A 137 -6.76 3.94 -8.14
C PHE A 137 -6.40 5.19 -7.32
N GLY A 138 -7.00 6.30 -7.64
CA GLY A 138 -6.74 7.52 -6.91
C GLY A 138 -7.74 8.63 -7.26
N ASN A 139 -7.57 9.80 -6.67
CA ASN A 139 -8.50 10.91 -6.78
C ASN A 139 -9.03 11.10 -8.21
N LYS A 140 -10.35 11.30 -8.32
CA LYS A 140 -11.05 11.62 -9.56
C LYS A 140 -10.28 12.68 -10.35
N VAL A 141 -9.64 12.24 -11.42
CA VAL A 141 -9.11 13.17 -12.41
C VAL A 141 -10.32 13.67 -13.20
N ARG A 142 -10.45 14.99 -13.28
CA ARG A 142 -11.56 15.65 -14.00
C ARG A 142 -11.65 15.09 -15.43
N LYS A 143 -12.85 14.60 -15.79
CA LYS A 143 -13.26 14.18 -17.14
C LYS A 143 -12.47 13.00 -17.74
N GLY A 144 -12.87 11.81 -17.40
CA GLY A 144 -12.38 10.53 -17.90
C GLY A 144 -11.70 9.74 -16.80
N LEU A 145 -11.97 8.44 -16.73
CA LEU A 145 -11.33 7.56 -15.80
C LEU A 145 -9.87 7.37 -16.23
N TYR A 146 -8.95 7.81 -15.39
CA TYR A 146 -7.51 7.61 -15.58
C TYR A 146 -7.01 6.76 -14.45
N TYR A 147 -6.40 5.63 -14.78
CA TYR A 147 -5.78 4.75 -13.80
C TYR A 147 -4.26 4.90 -13.88
N PRO A 148 -3.59 5.24 -12.78
CA PRO A 148 -2.14 5.19 -12.76
C PRO A 148 -1.68 3.75 -12.89
N MET A 149 -0.73 3.53 -13.76
CA MET A 149 -0.02 2.27 -13.91
C MET A 149 1.44 2.48 -13.56
N VAL A 150 1.92 1.74 -12.58
CA VAL A 150 3.31 1.72 -12.16
C VAL A 150 3.91 0.40 -12.61
N THR A 151 5.04 0.46 -13.30
CA THR A 151 5.82 -0.74 -13.60
C THR A 151 7.12 -0.68 -12.83
N LEU A 152 7.43 -1.74 -12.12
CA LEU A 152 8.69 -1.88 -11.41
C LEU A 152 9.33 -3.24 -11.67
N ASN A 153 10.66 -3.32 -11.58
CA ASN A 153 11.38 -4.57 -11.43
C ASN A 153 11.74 -4.81 -9.97
N TYR A 154 11.96 -6.06 -9.60
CA TYR A 154 12.30 -6.43 -8.24
C TYR A 154 13.04 -7.79 -8.22
N GLU A 155 13.71 -8.10 -7.11
CA GLU A 155 14.30 -9.43 -6.88
C GLU A 155 13.39 -10.31 -6.03
N ASN A 156 12.92 -9.77 -4.89
CA ASN A 156 12.07 -10.48 -3.94
C ASN A 156 10.89 -9.63 -3.49
N ILE A 157 9.89 -10.31 -2.91
CA ILE A 157 8.77 -9.66 -2.24
C ILE A 157 8.75 -10.13 -0.80
N ARG A 158 8.68 -9.19 0.13
CA ARG A 158 8.51 -9.44 1.55
C ARG A 158 7.28 -8.74 2.06
N ILE A 159 6.54 -9.38 2.94
CA ILE A 159 5.37 -8.82 3.61
C ILE A 159 5.75 -8.56 5.07
N HIS A 160 5.41 -7.38 5.54
CA HIS A 160 5.59 -7.02 6.93
C HIS A 160 4.26 -6.54 7.49
N ARG A 161 3.69 -7.29 8.44
CA ARG A 161 2.45 -6.94 9.13
C ARG A 161 2.75 -6.13 10.37
N TYR A 162 1.91 -5.15 10.66
CA TYR A 162 2.05 -4.33 11.85
C TYR A 162 0.71 -3.74 12.29
N LYS A 163 0.69 -3.19 13.50
CA LYS A 163 -0.37 -2.33 14.00
C LYS A 163 0.22 -1.06 14.63
N ARG A 164 -0.62 -0.10 14.86
CA ARG A 164 -0.29 1.11 15.62
C ARG A 164 -1.09 1.13 16.89
N GLU A 165 -0.44 1.48 17.99
CA GLU A 165 -1.07 1.64 19.30
C GLU A 165 -0.73 3.00 19.87
N ILE A 166 -1.66 3.52 20.69
CA ILE A 166 -1.36 4.60 21.63
C ILE A 166 -1.01 3.94 22.94
N HIS A 167 0.22 4.10 23.38
CA HIS A 167 0.70 3.66 24.68
C HIS A 167 0.56 4.81 25.68
N CYS A 168 0.08 4.50 26.89
CA CYS A 168 -0.07 5.42 28.00
C CYS A 168 0.82 4.98 29.15
N PHE A 169 1.77 5.81 29.55
CA PHE A 169 2.70 5.54 30.62
C PHE A 169 2.45 6.48 31.81
N ASP A 170 2.43 5.92 33.00
CA ASP A 170 2.37 6.71 34.24
C ASP A 170 3.64 7.55 34.41
N LYS A 171 3.49 8.85 34.65
CA LYS A 171 4.62 9.78 34.74
C LYS A 171 5.51 9.54 35.95
N THR A 172 4.94 9.02 37.03
CA THR A 172 5.65 8.82 38.30
C THR A 172 6.44 7.52 38.30
N THR A 173 5.83 6.46 37.80
CA THR A 173 6.41 5.10 37.82
C THR A 173 7.08 4.71 36.53
N GLY A 174 6.75 5.36 35.41
CA GLY A 174 7.17 4.97 34.05
C GLY A 174 6.50 3.69 33.54
N ASN A 175 5.53 3.14 34.27
CA ASN A 175 4.90 1.89 33.85
C ASN A 175 3.87 2.12 32.75
N LEU A 176 3.78 1.17 31.80
CA LEU A 176 2.71 1.12 30.82
C LEU A 176 1.38 0.82 31.53
N ILE A 177 0.42 1.74 31.41
CA ILE A 177 -0.91 1.63 32.02
C ILE A 177 -1.93 1.10 31.02
N CYS A 178 -1.86 1.55 29.77
CA CYS A 178 -2.76 1.08 28.73
C CYS A 178 -2.09 1.11 27.36
N ALA A 179 -2.62 0.29 26.45
CA ALA A 179 -2.33 0.29 25.03
C ALA A 179 -3.66 0.21 24.26
N GLU A 180 -3.87 1.08 23.31
CA GLU A 180 -5.07 1.15 22.50
C GLU A 180 -4.72 1.08 21.02
N ASP A 181 -5.31 0.15 20.29
CA ASP A 181 -5.16 0.06 18.83
C ASP A 181 -5.71 1.33 18.18
N ILE A 182 -4.94 1.95 17.29
CA ILE A 182 -5.35 3.15 16.58
C ILE A 182 -5.35 2.95 15.07
N GLU A 183 -6.41 3.45 14.46
CA GLU A 183 -6.57 3.50 13.02
C GLU A 183 -6.11 4.84 12.45
N ILE A 184 -4.94 4.85 11.84
CA ILE A 184 -4.40 6.08 11.26
C ILE A 184 -3.75 5.83 9.89
N ASP A 185 -4.05 6.71 8.93
CA ASP A 185 -3.42 6.64 7.61
C ASP A 185 -1.97 7.13 7.69
N PHE A 186 -1.05 6.45 7.00
CA PHE A 186 0.36 6.80 7.00
C PHE A 186 0.62 8.24 6.54
N SER A 187 -0.09 8.70 5.51
CA SER A 187 0.02 10.09 5.04
C SER A 187 -0.35 11.13 6.10
N LYS A 188 -1.23 10.75 7.03
CA LYS A 188 -1.59 11.59 8.17
C LYS A 188 -0.48 11.59 9.23
N LEU A 189 0.16 10.44 9.45
CA LEU A 189 1.32 10.33 10.35
C LEU A 189 2.50 11.15 9.82
N GLU A 190 2.79 11.09 8.51
CA GLU A 190 3.82 11.95 7.89
C GLU A 190 3.58 13.44 8.14
N PHE A 191 2.32 13.87 8.12
CA PHE A 191 1.96 15.26 8.41
C PHE A 191 2.11 15.60 9.89
N ILE A 192 1.73 14.67 10.79
CA ILE A 192 1.82 14.89 12.25
C ILE A 192 3.28 14.96 12.72
N PHE A 193 4.12 14.06 12.19
CA PHE A 193 5.51 13.87 12.57
C PHE A 193 6.47 14.29 11.45
N SER A 194 6.16 15.39 10.77
CA SER A 194 6.90 15.88 9.59
C SER A 194 8.37 16.23 9.87
N ASP A 195 8.69 16.55 11.10
CA ASP A 195 10.03 16.87 11.59
C ASP A 195 10.91 15.64 11.71
N VAL A 196 10.35 14.48 12.05
CA VAL A 196 11.11 13.24 12.26
C VAL A 196 11.08 12.29 11.06
N ILE A 197 10.19 12.51 10.10
CA ILE A 197 10.02 11.61 8.94
C ILE A 197 11.29 11.47 8.07
N LYS A 198 12.21 12.42 8.16
CA LYS A 198 13.49 12.36 7.43
C LYS A 198 14.42 11.32 8.01
N ASP A 199 14.42 11.19 9.33
CA ASP A 199 15.30 10.30 10.07
C ASP A 199 14.66 8.91 10.26
N ASP A 200 13.35 8.88 10.46
CA ASP A 200 12.55 7.64 10.48
C ASP A 200 11.41 7.70 9.46
N PRO A 201 11.68 7.42 8.18
CA PRO A 201 10.68 7.51 7.12
C PRO A 201 9.55 6.49 7.24
N ASP A 202 9.67 5.48 8.10
CA ASP A 202 8.65 4.46 8.34
C ASP A 202 7.90 4.67 9.66
N LEU A 203 8.37 5.62 10.48
CA LEU A 203 7.84 5.90 11.82
C LEU A 203 7.73 4.62 12.66
N ILE A 204 8.85 3.88 12.75
CA ILE A 204 8.91 2.58 13.46
C ILE A 204 9.26 2.72 14.95
N TYR A 205 9.71 3.89 15.37
CA TYR A 205 9.97 4.18 16.77
C TYR A 205 8.70 4.62 17.51
N GLU A 206 8.84 4.93 18.78
CA GLU A 206 7.81 5.55 19.60
C GLU A 206 7.87 7.08 19.45
N TYR A 207 6.72 7.71 19.22
CA TYR A 207 6.60 9.15 19.01
C TYR A 207 5.65 9.76 20.02
N GLU A 208 6.12 10.74 20.76
CA GLU A 208 5.32 11.41 21.78
C GLU A 208 4.08 12.08 21.18
N ILE A 209 2.94 11.83 21.80
CA ILE A 209 1.69 12.54 21.54
C ILE A 209 1.62 13.67 22.55
N THR A 210 1.63 14.90 22.05
CA THR A 210 1.61 16.12 22.83
C THR A 210 0.25 16.79 22.83
N LYS A 211 0.06 17.80 23.68
CA LYS A 211 -1.17 18.64 23.70
C LYS A 211 -1.43 19.31 22.32
N GLU A 212 -0.37 19.63 21.56
CA GLU A 212 -0.45 20.29 20.27
C GLU A 212 -0.91 19.35 19.14
N ASN A 213 -0.59 18.05 19.26
CA ASN A 213 -0.88 17.10 18.17
C ASN A 213 -2.00 16.10 18.50
N MET A 214 -2.43 15.98 19.76
CA MET A 214 -3.44 15.00 20.20
C MET A 214 -4.75 15.06 19.39
N ASN A 215 -5.22 16.25 19.05
CA ASN A 215 -6.45 16.45 18.27
C ASN A 215 -6.39 15.90 16.84
N LYS A 216 -5.21 15.53 16.39
CA LYS A 216 -5.01 14.92 15.07
C LYS A 216 -5.24 13.40 15.10
N PHE A 217 -5.34 12.80 16.29
CA PHE A 217 -5.65 11.38 16.46
C PHE A 217 -7.16 11.19 16.65
N LYS A 218 -7.74 10.22 15.91
CA LYS A 218 -9.11 9.76 16.14
C LYS A 218 -9.03 8.54 17.04
N THR A 219 -9.23 8.72 18.32
CA THR A 219 -9.12 7.68 19.33
C THR A 219 -10.21 7.86 20.39
N ALA A 220 -10.56 6.79 21.09
CA ALA A 220 -11.38 6.84 22.29
C ALA A 220 -10.56 7.25 23.53
N THR A 221 -9.23 7.26 23.44
CA THR A 221 -8.35 7.66 24.55
C THR A 221 -8.63 9.09 25.00
N ILE A 222 -8.90 9.23 26.28
CA ILE A 222 -8.97 10.53 26.95
C ILE A 222 -7.56 10.89 27.45
N PHE A 223 -6.99 11.95 26.88
CA PHE A 223 -5.62 12.37 27.20
C PHE A 223 -5.57 13.16 28.51
N GLU A 224 -4.99 12.59 29.55
CA GLU A 224 -4.73 13.22 30.85
C GLU A 224 -3.23 13.54 31.01
N PHE A 225 -2.74 14.54 30.29
CA PHE A 225 -1.30 14.88 30.22
C PHE A 225 -0.68 15.28 31.55
N ASP A 226 -1.45 15.56 32.54
CA ASP A 226 -0.90 15.86 33.91
C ASP A 226 -0.47 14.57 34.62
N LYS A 227 -1.09 13.45 34.30
CA LYS A 227 -0.83 12.14 34.94
C LYS A 227 0.04 11.23 34.05
N PHE A 228 -0.13 11.29 32.72
CA PHE A 228 0.42 10.31 31.80
C PHE A 228 1.19 10.94 30.64
N ASN A 229 2.17 10.18 30.15
CA ASN A 229 2.81 10.40 28.86
C ASN A 229 2.19 9.45 27.83
N TYR A 230 1.98 9.95 26.63
CA TYR A 230 1.37 9.18 25.53
C TYR A 230 2.31 9.08 24.35
N PHE A 231 2.38 7.89 23.77
CA PHE A 231 3.22 7.63 22.61
C PHE A 231 2.45 6.88 21.54
N LEU A 232 2.69 7.24 20.29
CA LEU A 232 2.32 6.41 19.16
C LEU A 232 3.39 5.35 18.94
N SER A 233 3.01 4.09 19.08
CA SER A 233 3.92 2.95 18.98
C SER A 233 3.64 2.15 17.72
N TYR A 234 4.71 1.59 17.14
CA TYR A 234 4.66 0.66 16.02
C TYR A 234 4.91 -0.76 16.52
N ILE A 235 3.94 -1.63 16.31
CA ILE A 235 3.99 -3.02 16.79
C ILE A 235 4.09 -3.95 15.58
N SER A 236 5.24 -4.60 15.40
CA SER A 236 5.41 -5.64 14.40
C SER A 236 4.62 -6.89 14.78
N ILE A 237 3.86 -7.44 13.86
CA ILE A 237 3.12 -8.69 14.04
C ILE A 237 3.89 -9.79 13.30
N ILE A 238 4.44 -10.73 14.05
CA ILE A 238 5.20 -11.89 13.53
C ILE A 238 4.25 -12.93 12.95
#